data_46dfb92c57c83a8d7cfb1da728827a2a
#
_entry.id   46dfb92c57c83a8d7cfb1da728827a2a
#
_cell.length_a   1.000
_cell.length_b   1.000
_cell.length_c   1.000
_cell.angle_alpha   90.00
_cell.angle_beta   90.00
_cell.angle_gamma   90.00
#
_symmetry.space_group_name_H-M   'P 1'
#
loop_
_entity.id
_entity.type
_entity.pdbx_description
1 polymer ?
#
loop_
_entity_poly.entity_id
_entity_poly.type
_entity_poly.pdbx_seq_one_letter_code
_entity_poly.pdbx_strand_id
1 'polypeptide(L)'
;MAEGTRSHMVIDSRLPWKLPRVGGEFPPYPYRMSVAEWKALLARAKQGDAEAEWEVAGRFEDGCKDKKGRILVRRSARTSVKWLWQAAEHGCASAQCTLGVLLGDMDLADGNQREALLWLKRAFHAGESLAASNIAITYRESGNFRKAVQWFRESVASGDDDARIQLGIHYYWGKGVRKNPAAAVRCFRKATKEKNICESGRDDAFFYLGIAYLEGKGVTASLSTARKLLQRANVDNDHPAARRVLQELTRL
;
A
#
# COMPACT_ATOMS: atom_id res chain seq x y z
N MET A 1 -35.02 -12.96 -26.13
CA MET A 1 -33.74 -13.58 -26.49
C MET A 1 -32.68 -12.51 -26.35
N ALA A 2 -32.00 -12.52 -25.24
CA ALA A 2 -30.91 -11.58 -24.96
C ALA A 2 -29.61 -12.42 -25.05
N GLU A 3 -28.87 -12.23 -26.11
CA GLU A 3 -27.54 -12.81 -26.28
C GLU A 3 -26.60 -12.15 -25.28
N GLY A 4 -26.18 -12.94 -24.28
CA GLY A 4 -25.13 -12.57 -23.37
C GLY A 4 -23.82 -12.46 -24.13
N THR A 5 -23.33 -11.26 -24.28
CA THR A 5 -21.95 -10.96 -24.70
C THR A 5 -20.99 -11.61 -23.71
N ARG A 6 -20.49 -12.80 -24.03
CA ARG A 6 -19.29 -13.36 -23.38
C ARG A 6 -18.14 -12.42 -23.72
N SER A 7 -17.81 -11.55 -22.80
CA SER A 7 -16.58 -10.78 -22.80
C SER A 7 -15.42 -11.79 -22.77
N HIS A 8 -14.82 -12.06 -23.92
CA HIS A 8 -13.58 -12.81 -23.98
C HIS A 8 -12.52 -11.97 -23.29
N MET A 9 -12.09 -12.45 -22.14
CA MET A 9 -11.01 -11.88 -21.34
C MET A 9 -9.73 -11.88 -22.18
N VAL A 10 -9.48 -10.78 -22.86
CA VAL A 10 -8.19 -10.51 -23.48
C VAL A 10 -7.27 -10.14 -22.31
N ILE A 11 -6.46 -11.12 -21.85
CA ILE A 11 -5.41 -10.84 -20.89
C ILE A 11 -4.49 -9.84 -21.56
N ASP A 12 -4.48 -8.61 -21.05
CA ASP A 12 -3.64 -7.56 -21.58
C ASP A 12 -2.17 -8.00 -21.48
N SER A 13 -1.55 -8.19 -22.66
CA SER A 13 -0.15 -8.60 -22.78
C SER A 13 0.82 -7.55 -22.21
N ARG A 14 0.31 -6.39 -21.78
CA ARG A 14 1.02 -5.23 -21.24
C ARG A 14 1.21 -5.27 -19.73
N LEU A 15 0.55 -6.21 -19.01
CA LEU A 15 0.78 -6.34 -17.57
C LEU A 15 2.22 -6.77 -17.29
N PRO A 16 2.95 -6.07 -16.39
CA PRO A 16 4.32 -6.44 -16.08
C PRO A 16 4.37 -7.80 -15.39
N TRP A 17 5.30 -8.62 -15.84
CA TRP A 17 5.56 -9.94 -15.27
C TRP A 17 6.23 -9.90 -13.90
N LYS A 18 6.60 -8.69 -13.42
CA LYS A 18 7.09 -8.44 -12.07
C LYS A 18 5.99 -7.70 -11.31
N LEU A 19 5.22 -8.45 -10.53
CA LEU A 19 4.31 -7.83 -9.57
C LEU A 19 5.14 -7.01 -8.58
N PRO A 20 4.90 -5.70 -8.40
CA PRO A 20 5.44 -4.99 -7.26
C PRO A 20 4.95 -5.72 -6.01
N ARG A 21 5.77 -5.82 -4.99
CA ARG A 21 5.32 -6.33 -3.69
C ARG A 21 4.31 -5.32 -3.15
N VAL A 22 3.05 -5.60 -3.36
CA VAL A 22 1.97 -4.80 -2.81
C VAL A 22 1.88 -5.15 -1.34
N GLY A 23 1.96 -4.15 -0.47
CA GLY A 23 1.94 -4.31 0.98
C GLY A 23 0.59 -4.74 1.56
N GLY A 24 0.11 -5.88 1.13
CA GLY A 24 -0.78 -6.73 1.90
C GLY A 24 0.11 -7.83 2.45
N GLU A 25 0.17 -7.98 3.76
CA GLU A 25 0.94 -9.06 4.37
C GLU A 25 0.36 -10.40 3.93
N PHE A 26 0.87 -10.91 2.80
CA PHE A 26 0.84 -12.36 2.64
C PHE A 26 1.67 -12.94 3.79
N PRO A 27 1.14 -13.93 4.53
CA PRO A 27 1.88 -14.50 5.64
C PRO A 27 3.28 -14.94 5.18
N PRO A 28 4.30 -14.82 6.06
CA PRO A 28 5.70 -14.92 5.66
C PRO A 28 6.01 -16.25 4.97
N TYR A 29 6.74 -16.18 3.89
CA TYR A 29 7.27 -17.29 3.12
C TYR A 29 8.17 -18.21 3.97
N PRO A 30 8.12 -19.53 3.77
CA PRO A 30 7.44 -20.29 2.74
C PRO A 30 6.13 -20.92 3.24
N TYR A 31 5.05 -20.72 2.50
CA TYR A 31 3.82 -21.47 2.74
C TYR A 31 4.07 -22.96 2.64
N ARG A 32 3.76 -23.67 3.73
CA ARG A 32 3.77 -25.11 3.75
C ARG A 32 2.35 -25.62 3.88
N MET A 33 1.89 -26.32 2.87
CA MET A 33 0.58 -26.96 2.90
C MET A 33 0.68 -28.40 2.40
N SER A 34 -0.25 -29.26 2.80
CA SER A 34 -0.33 -30.60 2.27
C SER A 34 -0.88 -30.63 0.85
N VAL A 35 -0.63 -31.70 0.13
CA VAL A 35 -1.24 -31.92 -1.20
C VAL A 35 -2.77 -31.93 -1.11
N ALA A 36 -3.36 -32.43 -0.02
CA ALA A 36 -4.80 -32.46 0.18
C ALA A 36 -5.37 -31.03 0.36
N GLU A 37 -4.73 -30.19 1.19
CA GLU A 37 -5.10 -28.78 1.38
C GLU A 37 -5.04 -28.01 0.07
N TRP A 38 -3.97 -28.21 -0.73
CA TRP A 38 -3.86 -27.57 -2.03
C TRP A 38 -4.99 -27.99 -3.00
N LYS A 39 -5.27 -29.31 -3.06
CA LYS A 39 -6.37 -29.80 -3.91
C LYS A 39 -7.73 -29.26 -3.49
N ALA A 40 -7.98 -29.16 -2.19
CA ALA A 40 -9.21 -28.59 -1.65
C ALA A 40 -9.35 -27.11 -1.97
N LEU A 41 -8.27 -26.31 -1.77
CA LEU A 41 -8.23 -24.91 -2.11
C LEU A 41 -8.49 -24.68 -3.61
N LEU A 42 -7.79 -25.42 -4.45
CA LEU A 42 -7.96 -25.31 -5.91
C LEU A 42 -9.36 -25.75 -6.37
N ALA A 43 -9.99 -26.70 -5.70
CA ALA A 43 -11.37 -27.12 -6.00
C ALA A 43 -12.36 -26.01 -5.67
N ARG A 44 -12.24 -25.34 -4.52
CA ARG A 44 -13.06 -24.18 -4.14
C ARG A 44 -12.88 -23.04 -5.13
N ALA A 45 -11.65 -22.68 -5.47
CA ALA A 45 -11.35 -21.64 -6.45
C ALA A 45 -11.99 -21.93 -7.82
N LYS A 46 -11.93 -23.19 -8.29
CA LYS A 46 -12.59 -23.60 -9.55
C LYS A 46 -14.11 -23.53 -9.50
N GLN A 47 -14.72 -23.48 -8.33
CA GLN A 47 -16.16 -23.30 -8.12
C GLN A 47 -16.57 -21.81 -8.02
N GLY A 48 -15.60 -20.89 -8.13
CA GLY A 48 -15.85 -19.44 -8.08
C GLY A 48 -15.86 -18.87 -6.68
N ASP A 49 -15.27 -19.57 -5.70
CA ASP A 49 -15.04 -19.01 -4.36
C ASP A 49 -13.95 -17.93 -4.46
N ALA A 50 -14.34 -16.67 -4.38
CA ALA A 50 -13.49 -15.52 -4.61
C ALA A 50 -12.28 -15.45 -3.66
N GLU A 51 -12.46 -15.83 -2.40
CA GLU A 51 -11.37 -15.86 -1.42
C GLU A 51 -10.39 -17.01 -1.73
N ALA A 52 -10.90 -18.16 -2.15
CA ALA A 52 -10.06 -19.27 -2.58
C ALA A 52 -9.27 -18.92 -3.86
N GLU A 53 -9.87 -18.22 -4.80
CA GLU A 53 -9.20 -17.70 -6.01
C GLU A 53 -8.08 -16.73 -5.64
N TRP A 54 -8.32 -15.82 -4.70
CA TRP A 54 -7.33 -14.91 -4.14
C TRP A 54 -6.15 -15.66 -3.49
N GLU A 55 -6.44 -16.65 -2.66
CA GLU A 55 -5.40 -17.47 -2.07
C GLU A 55 -4.59 -18.25 -3.11
N VAL A 56 -5.25 -18.81 -4.15
CA VAL A 56 -4.59 -19.50 -5.26
C VAL A 56 -3.67 -18.54 -6.02
N ALA A 57 -4.10 -17.30 -6.25
CA ALA A 57 -3.27 -16.27 -6.86
C ALA A 57 -1.97 -16.06 -6.07
N GLY A 58 -2.05 -15.90 -4.77
CA GLY A 58 -0.89 -15.74 -3.90
C GLY A 58 0.05 -16.97 -3.92
N ARG A 59 -0.49 -18.21 -3.99
CA ARG A 59 0.36 -19.41 -4.11
C ARG A 59 1.11 -19.46 -5.44
N PHE A 60 0.55 -18.93 -6.53
CA PHE A 60 1.27 -18.81 -7.80
C PHE A 60 2.23 -17.63 -7.82
N GLU A 61 1.98 -16.58 -7.08
CA GLU A 61 2.91 -15.45 -6.94
C GLU A 61 4.18 -15.88 -6.21
N ASP A 62 4.00 -16.48 -5.07
CA ASP A 62 5.10 -16.85 -4.18
C ASP A 62 5.65 -18.25 -4.41
N GLY A 63 4.90 -19.15 -4.97
CA GLY A 63 5.13 -20.58 -4.97
C GLY A 63 4.70 -21.20 -3.64
N CYS A 64 4.68 -22.50 -3.54
CA CYS A 64 4.34 -23.21 -2.31
C CYS A 64 5.15 -24.51 -2.19
N LYS A 65 5.50 -24.89 -0.97
CA LYS A 65 6.17 -26.16 -0.68
C LYS A 65 5.28 -27.04 0.19
N ASP A 66 5.43 -28.35 0.08
CA ASP A 66 4.79 -29.30 1.00
C ASP A 66 5.49 -29.30 2.38
N LYS A 67 4.89 -30.03 3.34
CA LYS A 67 5.45 -30.17 4.71
C LYS A 67 6.85 -30.81 4.73
N LYS A 68 7.24 -31.51 3.65
CA LYS A 68 8.55 -32.11 3.46
C LYS A 68 9.52 -31.21 2.67
N GLY A 69 9.11 -29.97 2.33
CA GLY A 69 9.95 -29.01 1.61
C GLY A 69 9.98 -29.19 0.09
N ARG A 70 9.20 -30.13 -0.47
CA ARG A 70 9.13 -30.34 -1.93
C ARG A 70 8.21 -29.29 -2.56
N ILE A 71 8.56 -28.81 -3.77
CA ILE A 71 7.76 -27.81 -4.49
C ILE A 71 6.38 -28.41 -4.81
N LEU A 72 5.34 -27.81 -4.29
CA LEU A 72 3.94 -28.14 -4.55
C LEU A 72 3.36 -27.25 -5.65
N VAL A 73 3.65 -25.93 -5.59
CA VAL A 73 3.25 -24.95 -6.59
C VAL A 73 4.48 -24.17 -7.03
N ARG A 74 4.76 -24.15 -8.33
CA ARG A 74 5.81 -23.31 -8.91
C ARG A 74 5.31 -21.89 -9.12
N ARG A 75 6.18 -20.93 -8.87
CA ARG A 75 5.88 -19.50 -9.15
C ARG A 75 5.52 -19.30 -10.61
N SER A 76 4.46 -18.55 -10.82
CA SER A 76 3.98 -18.17 -12.16
C SER A 76 3.19 -16.86 -12.07
N ALA A 77 3.84 -15.75 -12.33
CA ALA A 77 3.19 -14.42 -12.32
C ALA A 77 1.99 -14.39 -13.27
N ARG A 78 2.11 -15.01 -14.46
CA ARG A 78 0.99 -15.10 -15.41
C ARG A 78 -0.23 -15.82 -14.85
N THR A 79 -0.01 -16.90 -14.10
CA THR A 79 -1.10 -17.69 -13.51
C THR A 79 -1.67 -16.97 -12.30
N SER A 80 -0.81 -16.32 -11.47
CA SER A 80 -1.21 -15.49 -10.35
C SER A 80 -2.15 -14.38 -10.80
N VAL A 81 -1.77 -13.59 -11.81
CA VAL A 81 -2.60 -12.49 -12.33
C VAL A 81 -3.95 -12.99 -12.87
N LYS A 82 -4.00 -14.16 -13.50
CA LYS A 82 -5.29 -14.73 -13.95
C LYS A 82 -6.24 -15.00 -12.79
N TRP A 83 -5.75 -15.65 -11.75
CA TRP A 83 -6.54 -15.94 -10.55
C TRP A 83 -6.91 -14.67 -9.78
N LEU A 84 -5.98 -13.71 -9.71
CA LEU A 84 -6.24 -12.39 -9.11
C LEU A 84 -7.40 -11.68 -9.80
N TRP A 85 -7.40 -11.69 -11.14
CA TRP A 85 -8.47 -11.07 -11.93
C TRP A 85 -9.82 -11.73 -11.65
N GLN A 86 -9.87 -13.07 -11.69
CA GLN A 86 -11.09 -13.82 -11.38
C GLN A 86 -11.61 -13.51 -9.96
N ALA A 87 -10.73 -13.54 -8.96
CA ALA A 87 -11.09 -13.20 -7.59
C ALA A 87 -11.68 -11.79 -7.47
N ALA A 88 -11.08 -10.81 -8.17
CA ALA A 88 -11.59 -9.43 -8.18
C ALA A 88 -12.96 -9.32 -8.85
N GLU A 89 -13.18 -10.01 -9.95
CA GLU A 89 -14.49 -10.07 -10.65
C GLU A 89 -15.56 -10.76 -9.80
N HIS A 90 -15.21 -11.80 -9.06
CA HIS A 90 -16.09 -12.50 -8.13
C HIS A 90 -16.27 -11.80 -6.78
N GLY A 91 -15.63 -10.63 -6.59
CA GLY A 91 -15.92 -9.73 -5.48
C GLY A 91 -15.00 -9.81 -4.28
N CYS A 92 -13.88 -10.55 -4.32
CA CYS A 92 -12.87 -10.51 -3.25
C CYS A 92 -12.29 -9.10 -3.14
N ALA A 93 -12.50 -8.44 -2.01
CA ALA A 93 -12.10 -7.05 -1.77
C ALA A 93 -10.59 -6.86 -1.85
N SER A 94 -9.82 -7.78 -1.27
CA SER A 94 -8.35 -7.74 -1.30
C SER A 94 -7.80 -7.94 -2.71
N ALA A 95 -8.44 -8.80 -3.51
CA ALA A 95 -8.09 -8.97 -4.92
C ALA A 95 -8.39 -7.71 -5.75
N GLN A 96 -9.53 -7.07 -5.52
CA GLN A 96 -9.89 -5.79 -6.15
C GLN A 96 -8.89 -4.69 -5.80
N CYS A 97 -8.47 -4.62 -4.53
CA CYS A 97 -7.47 -3.65 -4.08
C CYS A 97 -6.13 -3.88 -4.77
N THR A 98 -5.64 -5.12 -4.77
CA THR A 98 -4.36 -5.49 -5.41
C THR A 98 -4.39 -5.23 -6.91
N LEU A 99 -5.48 -5.62 -7.59
CA LEU A 99 -5.64 -5.36 -9.02
C LEU A 99 -5.64 -3.86 -9.33
N GLY A 100 -6.32 -3.06 -8.50
CA GLY A 100 -6.32 -1.61 -8.63
C GLY A 100 -4.94 -1.00 -8.47
N VAL A 101 -4.13 -1.48 -7.52
CA VAL A 101 -2.73 -1.02 -7.35
C VAL A 101 -1.88 -1.42 -8.57
N LEU A 102 -1.99 -2.66 -9.04
CA LEU A 102 -1.25 -3.13 -10.22
C LEU A 102 -1.56 -2.31 -11.48
N LEU A 103 -2.84 -1.97 -11.68
CA LEU A 103 -3.26 -1.16 -12.83
C LEU A 103 -2.86 0.32 -12.69
N GLY A 104 -2.65 0.79 -11.47
CA GLY A 104 -2.24 2.16 -11.17
C GLY A 104 -0.73 2.38 -11.20
N ASP A 105 0.08 1.32 -11.28
CA ASP A 105 1.52 1.42 -11.33
C ASP A 105 1.97 2.15 -12.60
N MET A 106 2.59 3.32 -12.41
CA MET A 106 2.96 4.26 -13.48
C MET A 106 4.12 3.78 -14.36
N ASP A 107 4.88 2.76 -13.93
CA ASP A 107 5.94 2.13 -14.74
C ASP A 107 5.36 1.30 -15.90
N LEU A 108 4.05 1.06 -15.87
CA LEU A 108 3.31 0.57 -17.02
C LEU A 108 2.98 1.76 -17.94
N ALA A 109 3.57 1.78 -19.12
CA ALA A 109 3.55 2.89 -20.09
C ALA A 109 2.14 3.44 -20.44
N ASP A 110 1.07 2.79 -19.99
CA ASP A 110 -0.33 3.17 -20.16
C ASP A 110 -1.14 2.94 -18.87
N GLY A 111 -0.55 3.19 -17.69
CA GLY A 111 -1.21 2.99 -16.40
C GLY A 111 -2.65 3.49 -16.45
N ASN A 112 -3.60 2.56 -16.45
CA ASN A 112 -5.02 2.91 -16.60
C ASN A 112 -5.57 3.41 -15.26
N GLN A 113 -5.14 4.61 -14.89
CA GLN A 113 -5.56 5.24 -13.62
C GLN A 113 -7.08 5.24 -13.40
N ARG A 114 -7.86 5.33 -14.50
CA ARG A 114 -9.33 5.28 -14.38
C ARG A 114 -9.79 3.91 -13.94
N GLU A 115 -9.24 2.86 -14.52
CA GLU A 115 -9.55 1.48 -14.18
C GLU A 115 -9.01 1.11 -12.80
N ALA A 116 -7.79 1.52 -12.47
CA ALA A 116 -7.22 1.40 -11.14
C ALA A 116 -8.15 1.98 -10.07
N LEU A 117 -8.59 3.24 -10.26
CA LEU A 117 -9.53 3.91 -9.35
C LEU A 117 -10.90 3.21 -9.28
N LEU A 118 -11.35 2.58 -10.37
CA LEU A 118 -12.60 1.82 -10.37
C LEU A 118 -12.48 0.61 -9.44
N TRP A 119 -11.42 -0.18 -9.58
CA TRP A 119 -11.18 -1.36 -8.75
C TRP A 119 -10.92 -1.01 -7.29
N LEU A 120 -10.10 0.01 -7.02
CA LEU A 120 -9.85 0.49 -5.66
C LEU A 120 -11.12 0.98 -4.97
N LYS A 121 -12.03 1.67 -5.68
CA LYS A 121 -13.32 2.09 -5.13
C LYS A 121 -14.24 0.90 -4.85
N ARG A 122 -14.26 -0.12 -5.71
CA ARG A 122 -14.99 -1.37 -5.42
C ARG A 122 -14.47 -2.02 -4.15
N ALA A 123 -13.15 -2.15 -4.01
CA ALA A 123 -12.51 -2.67 -2.81
C ALA A 123 -12.87 -1.86 -1.55
N PHE A 124 -12.87 -0.53 -1.64
CA PHE A 124 -13.27 0.35 -0.54
C PHE A 124 -14.72 0.11 -0.11
N HIS A 125 -15.65 0.03 -1.07
CA HIS A 125 -17.06 -0.26 -0.77
C HIS A 125 -17.30 -1.69 -0.26
N ALA A 126 -16.40 -2.62 -0.61
CA ALA A 126 -16.40 -3.98 -0.07
C ALA A 126 -15.72 -4.09 1.32
N GLY A 127 -15.26 -2.97 1.89
CA GLY A 127 -14.69 -2.91 3.24
C GLY A 127 -13.18 -3.14 3.33
N GLU A 128 -12.44 -3.13 2.19
CA GLU A 128 -10.99 -3.24 2.22
C GLU A 128 -10.37 -1.96 2.80
N SER A 129 -9.73 -2.10 3.95
CA SER A 129 -9.22 -0.96 4.74
C SER A 129 -8.13 -0.16 4.03
N LEU A 130 -7.27 -0.84 3.25
CA LEU A 130 -6.15 -0.22 2.53
C LEU A 130 -6.58 0.48 1.22
N ALA A 131 -7.82 0.25 0.76
CA ALA A 131 -8.26 0.79 -0.52
C ALA A 131 -8.30 2.32 -0.52
N ALA A 132 -8.68 2.96 0.60
CA ALA A 132 -8.76 4.41 0.71
C ALA A 132 -7.38 5.07 0.58
N SER A 133 -6.34 4.53 1.23
CA SER A 133 -4.97 5.02 1.10
C SER A 133 -4.43 4.84 -0.32
N ASN A 134 -4.71 3.69 -0.95
CA ASN A 134 -4.30 3.45 -2.33
C ASN A 134 -4.98 4.39 -3.33
N ILE A 135 -6.28 4.71 -3.14
CA ILE A 135 -6.96 5.74 -3.94
C ILE A 135 -6.30 7.11 -3.74
N ALA A 136 -5.95 7.45 -2.49
CA ALA A 136 -5.28 8.70 -2.18
C ALA A 136 -3.90 8.80 -2.87
N ILE A 137 -3.12 7.72 -2.85
CA ILE A 137 -1.82 7.62 -3.51
C ILE A 137 -1.99 7.81 -5.03
N THR A 138 -2.92 7.09 -5.65
CA THR A 138 -3.20 7.21 -7.09
C THR A 138 -3.57 8.65 -7.48
N TYR A 139 -4.40 9.35 -6.69
CA TYR A 139 -4.69 10.76 -6.93
C TYR A 139 -3.48 11.67 -6.69
N ARG A 140 -2.62 11.37 -5.72
CA ARG A 140 -1.37 12.13 -5.48
C ARG A 140 -0.42 12.03 -6.66
N GLU A 141 -0.22 10.83 -7.18
CA GLU A 141 0.66 10.54 -8.32
C GLU A 141 0.17 11.19 -9.61
N SER A 142 -1.15 11.23 -9.81
CA SER A 142 -1.75 11.99 -10.91
C SER A 142 -1.77 13.53 -10.70
N GLY A 143 -1.16 14.03 -9.62
CA GLY A 143 -1.12 15.47 -9.30
C GLY A 143 -2.44 16.03 -8.75
N ASN A 144 -3.46 15.22 -8.56
CA ASN A 144 -4.75 15.67 -8.00
C ASN A 144 -4.70 15.71 -6.47
N PHE A 145 -3.83 16.57 -5.93
CA PHE A 145 -3.58 16.65 -4.48
C PHE A 145 -4.84 16.97 -3.66
N ARG A 146 -5.83 17.67 -4.23
CA ARG A 146 -7.08 17.95 -3.51
C ARG A 146 -7.87 16.67 -3.23
N LYS A 147 -8.03 15.81 -4.23
CA LYS A 147 -8.67 14.50 -4.05
C LYS A 147 -7.83 13.57 -3.19
N ALA A 148 -6.51 13.58 -3.35
CA ALA A 148 -5.61 12.81 -2.49
C ALA A 148 -5.83 13.13 -1.00
N VAL A 149 -5.88 14.41 -0.62
CA VAL A 149 -6.14 14.83 0.77
C VAL A 149 -7.51 14.36 1.26
N GLN A 150 -8.55 14.40 0.43
CA GLN A 150 -9.88 13.88 0.80
C GLN A 150 -9.80 12.39 1.14
N TRP A 151 -9.17 11.60 0.29
CA TRP A 151 -9.04 10.16 0.48
C TRP A 151 -8.08 9.78 1.60
N PHE A 152 -7.00 10.54 1.85
CA PHE A 152 -6.19 10.34 3.06
C PHE A 152 -6.96 10.61 4.35
N ARG A 153 -7.89 11.58 4.36
CA ARG A 153 -8.77 11.80 5.52
C ARG A 153 -9.71 10.62 5.73
N GLU A 154 -10.26 10.08 4.65
CA GLU A 154 -11.12 8.90 4.68
C GLU A 154 -10.37 7.67 5.19
N SER A 155 -9.15 7.45 4.70
CA SER A 155 -8.26 6.38 5.17
C SER A 155 -7.97 6.49 6.67
N VAL A 156 -7.64 7.70 7.16
CA VAL A 156 -7.43 7.95 8.59
C VAL A 156 -8.72 7.70 9.40
N ALA A 157 -9.89 8.03 8.86
CA ALA A 157 -11.18 7.78 9.51
C ALA A 157 -11.50 6.27 9.58
N SER A 158 -11.04 5.50 8.60
CA SER A 158 -11.14 4.03 8.56
C SER A 158 -10.09 3.32 9.42
N GLY A 159 -9.23 4.05 10.13
CA GLY A 159 -8.25 3.48 11.06
C GLY A 159 -6.84 3.24 10.50
N ASP A 160 -6.56 3.71 9.30
CA ASP A 160 -5.20 3.66 8.71
C ASP A 160 -4.33 4.78 9.31
N ASP A 161 -3.49 4.42 10.25
CA ASP A 161 -2.61 5.37 10.94
C ASP A 161 -1.42 5.81 10.07
N ASP A 162 -0.99 5.01 9.09
CA ASP A 162 0.07 5.38 8.14
C ASP A 162 -0.40 6.53 7.22
N ALA A 163 -1.66 6.53 6.81
CA ALA A 163 -2.25 7.63 6.03
C ALA A 163 -2.20 8.99 6.77
N ARG A 164 -2.15 8.99 8.10
CA ARG A 164 -1.99 10.19 8.93
C ARG A 164 -0.69 10.94 8.65
N ILE A 165 0.38 10.23 8.36
CA ILE A 165 1.67 10.84 8.01
C ILE A 165 1.55 11.56 6.67
N GLN A 166 0.97 10.89 5.68
CA GLN A 166 0.72 11.48 4.36
C GLN A 166 -0.13 12.75 4.47
N LEU A 167 -1.19 12.70 5.28
CA LEU A 167 -2.02 13.87 5.55
C LEU A 167 -1.22 15.00 6.21
N GLY A 168 -0.33 14.67 7.16
CA GLY A 168 0.61 15.60 7.78
C GLY A 168 1.52 16.28 6.76
N ILE A 169 2.07 15.52 5.82
CA ILE A 169 2.93 16.02 4.73
C ILE A 169 2.15 17.01 3.86
N HIS A 170 0.90 16.68 3.50
CA HIS A 170 0.04 17.57 2.74
C HIS A 170 -0.25 18.89 3.46
N TYR A 171 -0.52 18.85 4.79
CA TYR A 171 -0.67 20.06 5.60
C TYR A 171 0.63 20.87 5.73
N TYR A 172 1.78 20.20 5.83
CA TYR A 172 3.07 20.86 6.00
C TYR A 172 3.44 21.70 4.78
N TRP A 173 3.26 21.13 3.59
CA TRP A 173 3.61 21.77 2.33
C TRP A 173 2.47 22.57 1.70
N GLY A 174 1.23 22.38 2.12
CA GLY A 174 0.04 23.00 1.53
C GLY A 174 -0.33 22.41 0.16
N LYS A 175 0.00 21.13 -0.07
CA LYS A 175 -0.35 20.44 -1.33
C LYS A 175 -1.79 19.94 -1.28
N GLY A 176 -2.67 20.50 -2.10
CA GLY A 176 -4.09 20.12 -2.17
C GLY A 176 -4.96 20.62 -1.01
N VAL A 177 -4.37 21.29 -0.03
CA VAL A 177 -5.03 21.84 1.16
C VAL A 177 -4.31 23.14 1.58
N ARG A 178 -5.00 24.03 2.29
CA ARG A 178 -4.33 25.20 2.88
C ARG A 178 -3.20 24.76 3.81
N LYS A 179 -2.01 25.35 3.60
CA LYS A 179 -0.83 25.10 4.43
C LYS A 179 -1.14 25.31 5.90
N ASN A 180 -0.86 24.31 6.72
CA ASN A 180 -1.10 24.34 8.16
C ASN A 180 -0.05 23.49 8.91
N PRO A 181 1.17 24.02 9.15
CA PRO A 181 2.23 23.27 9.82
C PRO A 181 1.85 22.81 11.24
N ALA A 182 1.01 23.57 11.96
CA ALA A 182 0.55 23.14 13.27
C ALA A 182 -0.34 21.89 13.20
N ALA A 183 -1.19 21.78 12.18
CA ALA A 183 -1.95 20.55 11.92
C ALA A 183 -1.04 19.39 11.52
N ALA A 184 -0.02 19.65 10.70
CA ALA A 184 0.98 18.65 10.31
C ALA A 184 1.71 18.07 11.55
N VAL A 185 2.18 18.95 12.44
CA VAL A 185 2.84 18.53 13.69
C VAL A 185 1.92 17.68 14.56
N ARG A 186 0.61 17.99 14.63
CA ARG A 186 -0.36 17.15 15.34
C ARG A 186 -0.47 15.76 14.71
N CYS A 187 -0.50 15.68 13.38
CA CYS A 187 -0.53 14.41 12.66
C CYS A 187 0.72 13.57 12.97
N PHE A 188 1.91 14.15 12.83
CA PHE A 188 3.18 13.46 13.09
C PHE A 188 3.30 13.02 14.55
N ARG A 189 2.97 13.90 15.51
CA ARG A 189 2.98 13.52 16.95
C ARG A 189 2.03 12.38 17.27
N LYS A 190 0.86 12.34 16.64
CA LYS A 190 -0.07 11.24 16.84
C LYS A 190 0.50 9.96 16.25
N ALA A 191 1.02 10.02 15.02
CA ALA A 191 1.65 8.89 14.36
C ALA A 191 2.80 8.26 15.18
N THR A 192 3.65 9.06 15.83
CA THR A 192 4.75 8.51 16.67
C THR A 192 4.28 7.75 17.91
N LYS A 193 3.00 7.82 18.28
CA LYS A 193 2.42 7.18 19.47
C LYS A 193 1.53 6.00 19.16
N GLU A 194 1.07 5.88 17.92
CA GLU A 194 0.17 4.81 17.51
C GLU A 194 0.91 3.47 17.45
N LYS A 195 0.22 2.39 17.87
CA LYS A 195 0.81 1.04 17.90
C LYS A 195 0.77 0.35 16.54
N ASN A 196 -0.27 0.65 15.75
CA ASN A 196 -0.55 -0.01 14.48
C ASN A 196 0.13 0.65 13.26
N ILE A 197 1.07 1.54 13.49
CA ILE A 197 1.84 2.16 12.43
C ILE A 197 3.05 1.28 12.08
N CYS A 198 3.35 1.15 10.80
CA CYS A 198 4.54 0.41 10.37
C CYS A 198 5.82 1.12 10.84
N GLU A 199 6.92 0.37 10.98
CA GLU A 199 8.19 0.91 11.49
C GLU A 199 8.69 2.06 10.63
N SER A 200 8.76 1.88 9.32
CA SER A 200 9.15 2.94 8.38
C SER A 200 8.25 4.17 8.45
N GLY A 201 6.95 3.99 8.62
CA GLY A 201 6.01 5.10 8.82
C GLY A 201 6.28 5.87 10.11
N ARG A 202 6.61 5.15 11.19
CA ARG A 202 6.99 5.79 12.45
C ARG A 202 8.27 6.61 12.32
N ASP A 203 9.25 6.11 11.58
CA ASP A 203 10.50 6.81 11.33
C ASP A 203 10.29 8.06 10.46
N ASP A 204 9.47 7.96 9.43
CA ASP A 204 9.00 9.14 8.68
C ASP A 204 8.34 10.18 9.59
N ALA A 205 7.47 9.76 10.51
CA ALA A 205 6.83 10.68 11.45
C ALA A 205 7.85 11.37 12.37
N PHE A 206 8.86 10.67 12.90
CA PHE A 206 9.96 11.27 13.65
C PHE A 206 10.79 12.22 12.78
N PHE A 207 11.08 11.84 11.53
CA PHE A 207 11.81 12.68 10.60
C PHE A 207 11.09 14.01 10.36
N TYR A 208 9.83 13.99 9.92
CA TYR A 208 9.07 15.22 9.66
C TYR A 208 8.86 16.06 10.90
N LEU A 209 8.72 15.44 12.07
CA LEU A 209 8.70 16.15 13.34
C LEU A 209 10.04 16.84 13.62
N GLY A 210 11.15 16.16 13.39
CA GLY A 210 12.49 16.71 13.51
C GLY A 210 12.71 17.93 12.61
N ILE A 211 12.27 17.83 11.34
CA ILE A 211 12.30 18.96 10.39
C ILE A 211 11.44 20.12 10.88
N ALA A 212 10.24 19.86 11.42
CA ALA A 212 9.36 20.89 11.94
C ALA A 212 10.01 21.67 13.11
N TYR A 213 10.70 20.97 14.02
CA TYR A 213 11.46 21.61 15.11
C TYR A 213 12.73 22.33 14.64
N LEU A 214 13.37 21.84 13.58
CA LEU A 214 14.55 22.50 12.98
C LEU A 214 14.17 23.84 12.34
N GLU A 215 13.04 23.86 11.62
CA GLU A 215 12.56 25.02 10.88
C GLU A 215 11.66 25.95 11.71
N GLY A 216 11.23 25.54 12.90
CA GLY A 216 10.26 26.29 13.72
C GLY A 216 8.87 26.36 13.08
N LYS A 217 8.51 25.42 12.20
CA LYS A 217 7.22 25.43 11.50
C LYS A 217 6.17 24.64 12.28
N GLY A 218 5.18 25.34 12.82
CA GLY A 218 4.09 24.75 13.61
C GLY A 218 4.46 24.38 15.05
N VAL A 219 5.70 24.62 15.44
CA VAL A 219 6.27 24.49 16.78
C VAL A 219 7.37 25.53 16.98
N THR A 220 7.73 25.82 18.22
CA THR A 220 8.91 26.63 18.52
C THR A 220 10.17 25.87 18.10
N ALA A 221 11.08 26.54 17.39
CA ALA A 221 12.34 25.95 16.94
C ALA A 221 13.17 25.42 18.10
N SER A 222 13.73 24.24 17.96
CA SER A 222 14.61 23.62 18.97
C SER A 222 15.56 22.64 18.30
N LEU A 223 16.81 23.04 18.15
CA LEU A 223 17.86 22.21 17.55
C LEU A 223 18.10 20.91 18.34
N SER A 224 18.07 20.99 19.68
CA SER A 224 18.26 19.81 20.53
C SER A 224 17.13 18.78 20.35
N THR A 225 15.87 19.24 20.28
CA THR A 225 14.72 18.39 20.02
C THR A 225 14.76 17.82 18.61
N ALA A 226 15.07 18.66 17.61
CA ALA A 226 15.20 18.22 16.23
C ALA A 226 16.23 17.11 16.10
N ARG A 227 17.44 17.28 16.66
CA ARG A 227 18.50 16.27 16.64
C ARG A 227 18.05 14.94 17.25
N LYS A 228 17.40 14.95 18.42
CA LYS A 228 16.87 13.75 19.08
C LYS A 228 15.84 13.03 18.22
N LEU A 229 14.93 13.76 17.58
CA LEU A 229 13.89 13.18 16.72
C LEU A 229 14.49 12.57 15.45
N LEU A 230 15.43 13.27 14.80
CA LEU A 230 16.14 12.76 13.61
C LEU A 230 16.99 11.54 13.94
N GLN A 231 17.60 11.46 15.14
CA GLN A 231 18.28 10.26 15.60
C GLN A 231 17.33 9.09 15.78
N ARG A 232 16.12 9.33 16.32
CA ARG A 232 15.08 8.29 16.45
C ARG A 232 14.57 7.81 15.09
N ALA A 233 14.44 8.70 14.11
CA ALA A 233 14.07 8.36 12.75
C ALA A 233 15.16 7.53 12.02
N ASN A 234 16.35 7.43 12.55
CA ASN A 234 17.49 6.75 11.91
C ASN A 234 18.19 5.79 12.90
N VAL A 235 17.42 5.12 13.77
CA VAL A 235 17.97 4.19 14.76
C VAL A 235 18.77 3.09 14.09
N ASP A 236 18.23 2.44 13.08
CA ASP A 236 18.88 1.34 12.36
C ASP A 236 19.76 1.81 11.19
N ASN A 237 20.00 3.13 11.10
CA ASN A 237 20.76 3.77 10.03
C ASN A 237 20.18 3.54 8.62
N ASP A 238 18.90 3.31 8.51
CA ASP A 238 18.16 2.99 7.29
C ASP A 238 17.31 4.14 6.73
N HIS A 239 17.24 5.30 7.44
CA HIS A 239 16.52 6.48 6.98
C HIS A 239 17.46 7.52 6.31
N PRO A 240 17.65 7.48 4.97
CA PRO A 240 18.69 8.27 4.29
C PRO A 240 18.54 9.79 4.46
N ALA A 241 17.29 10.29 4.48
CA ALA A 241 17.02 11.71 4.63
C ALA A 241 17.38 12.20 6.03
N ALA A 242 17.05 11.46 7.09
CA ALA A 242 17.41 11.81 8.46
C ALA A 242 18.93 11.79 8.64
N ARG A 243 19.60 10.78 8.11
CA ARG A 243 21.07 10.67 8.11
C ARG A 243 21.74 11.89 7.48
N ARG A 244 21.26 12.33 6.31
CA ARG A 244 21.81 13.52 5.62
C ARG A 244 21.67 14.76 6.48
N VAL A 245 20.50 15.03 7.03
CA VAL A 245 20.27 16.20 7.90
C VAL A 245 21.13 16.15 9.15
N LEU A 246 21.27 14.98 9.79
CA LEU A 246 22.16 14.82 10.96
C LEU A 246 23.63 15.11 10.63
N GLN A 247 24.11 14.68 9.47
CA GLN A 247 25.49 14.99 9.01
C GLN A 247 25.68 16.49 8.77
N GLU A 248 24.69 17.18 8.21
CA GLU A 248 24.74 18.63 8.04
C GLU A 248 24.78 19.35 9.40
N LEU A 249 23.98 18.90 10.37
CA LEU A 249 23.95 19.46 11.72
C LEU A 249 25.22 19.21 12.55
N THR A 250 26.07 18.25 12.15
CA THR A 250 27.37 18.03 12.81
C THR A 250 28.50 18.91 12.26
N ARG A 251 28.28 19.56 11.11
CA ARG A 251 29.26 20.46 10.48
C ARG A 251 29.06 21.92 10.89
N LEU A 252 27.97 22.22 11.58
CA LEU A 252 27.66 23.54 12.17
C LEU A 252 28.14 23.62 13.60
#